data_e55580c520b941fff0b7ccd16f0019c6
#
_entry.id   e55580c520b941fff0b7ccd16f0019c6
#
_cell.length_a   1.000
_cell.length_b   1.000
_cell.length_c   1.000
_cell.angle_alpha   90.00
_cell.angle_beta   90.00
_cell.angle_gamma   90.00
#
_symmetry.space_group_name_H-M   'P 1'
#
loop_
_entity.id
_entity.type
_entity.pdbx_description
1 polymer ?
#
loop_
_entity_poly.entity_id
_entity_poly.type
_entity_poly.pdbx_seq_one_letter_code
_entity_poly.pdbx_strand_id
1 'polypeptide(L)'
;MAQKLNKFNGTGWRLKIGTAANALKLITDEMSVEYGETPNMIDTGSKDDGADDTFILASVSRTIKLSAQLDTSTGETKAAFGDLKGYSGAGTAVYFSIGSAAVGEMVIAGQGKISSLNVKATRNEIATIDFEIRVSGSTTYLANA
;
A
#
# COMPACT_ATOMS: atom_id res chain seq x y z
N MET A 1 2.89 32.22 -16.55
CA MET A 1 3.04 31.26 -15.41
C MET A 1 2.84 29.85 -15.92
N ALA A 2 3.83 29.02 -15.78
CA ALA A 2 3.72 27.63 -16.24
C ALA A 2 2.68 26.89 -15.39
N GLN A 3 1.76 26.22 -16.04
CA GLN A 3 0.79 25.38 -15.35
C GLN A 3 1.49 24.14 -14.82
N LYS A 4 1.40 23.93 -13.50
CA LYS A 4 1.98 22.74 -12.89
C LYS A 4 1.16 21.52 -13.28
N LEU A 5 1.82 20.56 -13.94
CA LEU A 5 1.18 19.29 -14.24
C LEU A 5 1.19 18.41 -12.98
N ASN A 6 0.01 18.10 -12.48
CA ASN A 6 -0.15 17.26 -11.30
C ASN A 6 -0.29 15.76 -11.65
N LYS A 7 0.40 15.34 -12.71
CA LYS A 7 0.48 13.94 -13.10
C LYS A 7 1.83 13.38 -12.66
N PHE A 8 1.77 12.20 -12.07
CA PHE A 8 2.96 11.53 -11.56
C PHE A 8 3.32 10.34 -12.42
N ASN A 9 4.63 10.18 -12.65
CA ASN A 9 5.14 8.96 -13.24
C ASN A 9 5.11 7.84 -12.18
N GLY A 10 4.55 6.69 -12.52
CA GLY A 10 4.48 5.55 -11.61
C GLY A 10 5.83 5.10 -11.08
N THR A 11 6.91 5.33 -11.81
CA THR A 11 8.27 5.03 -11.34
C THR A 11 8.66 5.82 -10.09
N GLY A 12 8.15 7.05 -9.95
CA GLY A 12 8.42 7.89 -8.78
C GLY A 12 7.55 7.56 -7.57
N TRP A 13 6.45 6.88 -7.76
CA TRP A 13 5.54 6.48 -6.69
C TRP A 13 5.93 5.11 -6.16
N ARG A 14 6.48 5.08 -4.96
CA ARG A 14 7.03 3.88 -4.37
C ARG A 14 6.51 3.66 -2.96
N LEU A 15 6.46 2.40 -2.58
CA LEU A 15 6.07 1.98 -1.24
C LEU A 15 7.30 1.91 -0.34
N LYS A 16 7.18 2.47 0.86
CA LYS A 16 8.14 2.31 1.95
C LYS A 16 7.44 1.60 3.09
N ILE A 17 8.09 0.66 3.71
CA ILE A 17 7.57 -0.06 4.88
C ILE A 17 8.61 -0.11 5.99
N GLY A 18 8.13 -0.32 7.22
CA GLY A 18 8.99 -0.48 8.37
C GLY A 18 8.19 -0.80 9.63
N THR A 19 8.88 -1.03 10.72
CA THR A 19 8.26 -1.32 12.02
C THR A 19 7.97 -0.07 12.84
N ALA A 20 8.42 1.09 12.37
CA ALA A 20 8.16 2.39 12.99
C ALA A 20 7.95 3.45 11.91
N ALA A 21 7.13 4.45 12.20
CA ALA A 21 6.79 5.51 11.23
C ALA A 21 8.01 6.33 10.78
N ASN A 22 9.05 6.40 11.58
CA ASN A 22 10.29 7.13 11.28
C ASN A 22 11.42 6.22 10.75
N ALA A 23 11.15 4.95 10.52
CA ALA A 23 12.15 3.97 10.09
C ALA A 23 11.66 3.18 8.87
N LEU A 24 11.14 3.90 7.88
CA LEU A 24 10.61 3.31 6.66
C LEU A 24 11.73 3.05 5.65
N LYS A 25 11.65 1.91 4.97
CA LYS A 25 12.59 1.50 3.93
C LYS A 25 11.87 1.24 2.63
N LEU A 26 12.49 1.60 1.50
CA LEU A 26 11.99 1.27 0.17
C LEU A 26 12.01 -0.25 -0.03
N ILE A 27 11.02 -0.75 -0.77
CA ILE A 27 11.00 -2.15 -1.19
C ILE A 27 12.07 -2.36 -2.26
N THR A 28 12.85 -3.44 -2.12
CA THR A 28 13.86 -3.81 -3.10
C THR A 28 13.22 -4.28 -4.40
N ASP A 29 13.69 -3.73 -5.53
CA ASP A 29 13.26 -4.14 -6.87
C ASP A 29 11.74 -4.10 -7.10
N GLU A 30 11.08 -3.10 -6.54
CA GLU A 30 9.66 -2.87 -6.72
C GLU A 30 9.29 -2.67 -8.19
N MET A 31 8.29 -3.42 -8.66
CA MET A 31 7.78 -3.32 -10.02
C MET A 31 6.48 -2.55 -10.10
N SER A 32 5.56 -2.80 -9.19
CA SER A 32 4.27 -2.11 -9.16
C SER A 32 3.73 -2.01 -7.73
N VAL A 33 2.98 -0.96 -7.47
CA VAL A 33 2.25 -0.78 -6.21
C VAL A 33 0.85 -0.28 -6.53
N GLU A 34 -0.13 -0.82 -5.82
CA GLU A 34 -1.53 -0.44 -5.98
C GLU A 34 -2.14 -0.19 -4.59
N TYR A 35 -2.80 0.94 -4.46
CA TYR A 35 -3.56 1.29 -3.26
C TYR A 35 -5.04 1.34 -3.61
N GLY A 36 -5.86 0.62 -2.86
CA GLY A 36 -7.29 0.56 -3.11
C GLY A 36 -8.10 0.81 -1.84
N GLU A 37 -9.19 1.52 -1.99
CA GLU A 37 -10.18 1.73 -0.93
C GLU A 37 -11.53 1.23 -1.41
N THR A 38 -12.21 0.46 -0.57
CA THR A 38 -13.56 -0.02 -0.84
C THR A 38 -14.45 0.36 0.33
N PRO A 39 -15.32 1.35 0.16
CA PRO A 39 -16.32 1.66 1.18
C PRO A 39 -17.39 0.57 1.22
N ASN A 40 -17.72 0.13 2.43
CA ASN A 40 -18.80 -0.82 2.66
C ASN A 40 -20.02 -0.03 3.13
N MET A 41 -21.10 -0.11 2.35
CA MET A 41 -22.30 0.67 2.59
C MET A 41 -23.45 -0.23 3.03
N ILE A 42 -24.26 0.26 3.94
CA ILE A 42 -25.50 -0.41 4.38
C ILE A 42 -26.66 0.32 3.75
N ASP A 43 -27.51 -0.42 3.05
CA ASP A 43 -28.75 0.10 2.50
C ASP A 43 -29.72 0.45 3.64
N THR A 44 -30.13 1.71 3.67
CA THR A 44 -31.10 2.21 4.65
C THR A 44 -32.45 2.51 4.01
N GLY A 45 -32.61 2.19 2.72
CA GLY A 45 -33.83 2.42 1.98
C GLY A 45 -35.02 1.65 2.54
N SER A 46 -36.18 2.25 2.46
CA SER A 46 -37.45 1.64 2.80
C SER A 46 -38.46 1.82 1.69
N LYS A 47 -39.60 1.18 1.82
CA LYS A 47 -40.70 1.33 0.83
C LYS A 47 -41.18 2.79 0.72
N ASP A 48 -40.96 3.58 1.75
CA ASP A 48 -41.35 4.99 1.78
C ASP A 48 -40.39 5.89 1.00
N ASP A 49 -39.20 5.38 0.65
CA ASP A 49 -38.21 6.17 -0.09
C ASP A 49 -38.45 6.20 -1.61
N GLY A 50 -39.43 5.43 -2.07
CA GLY A 50 -39.78 5.39 -3.48
C GLY A 50 -38.69 4.71 -4.33
N ALA A 51 -38.28 5.38 -5.41
CA ALA A 51 -37.26 4.85 -6.34
C ALA A 51 -35.84 5.28 -5.95
N ASP A 52 -35.67 6.11 -4.95
CA ASP A 52 -34.35 6.62 -4.55
C ASP A 52 -33.68 5.67 -3.57
N ASP A 53 -32.43 5.32 -3.87
CA ASP A 53 -31.60 4.50 -2.96
C ASP A 53 -31.00 5.38 -1.88
N THR A 54 -31.06 4.90 -0.65
CA THR A 54 -30.39 5.53 0.49
C THR A 54 -29.51 4.53 1.22
N PHE A 55 -28.30 4.95 1.58
CA PHE A 55 -27.35 4.09 2.30
C PHE A 55 -26.41 4.92 3.18
N ILE A 56 -25.85 4.26 4.17
CA ILE A 56 -24.85 4.84 5.06
C ILE A 56 -23.55 4.08 4.96
N LEU A 57 -22.43 4.76 5.23
CA LEU A 57 -21.13 4.16 5.28
C LEU A 57 -20.96 3.34 6.55
N ALA A 58 -20.73 2.03 6.44
CA ALA A 58 -20.45 1.15 7.57
C ALA A 58 -18.97 1.11 7.91
N SER A 59 -18.12 0.93 6.89
CA SER A 59 -16.68 0.84 7.07
C SER A 59 -15.98 1.07 5.74
N VAL A 60 -14.68 1.31 5.79
CA VAL A 60 -13.83 1.41 4.60
C VAL A 60 -12.73 0.37 4.70
N SER A 61 -12.64 -0.50 3.70
CA SER A 61 -11.53 -1.45 3.57
C SER A 61 -10.45 -0.84 2.69
N ARG A 62 -9.22 -0.84 3.19
CA ARG A 62 -8.07 -0.32 2.46
C ARG A 62 -7.03 -1.40 2.32
N THR A 63 -6.52 -1.57 1.12
CA THR A 63 -5.51 -2.59 0.82
C THR A 63 -4.43 -2.02 -0.07
N ILE A 64 -3.22 -2.55 0.10
CA ILE A 64 -2.07 -2.22 -0.74
C ILE A 64 -1.56 -3.52 -1.33
N LYS A 65 -1.44 -3.57 -2.65
CA LYS A 65 -0.87 -4.70 -3.37
C LYS A 65 0.44 -4.26 -4.00
N LEU A 66 1.46 -5.07 -3.85
CA LEU A 66 2.77 -4.77 -4.38
C LEU A 66 3.34 -5.99 -5.07
N SER A 67 3.98 -5.76 -6.21
CA SER A 67 4.75 -6.74 -6.96
C SER A 67 6.20 -6.28 -7.04
N ALA A 68 7.14 -7.17 -6.77
CA ALA A 68 8.56 -6.88 -6.84
C ALA A 68 9.32 -8.12 -7.33
N GLN A 69 10.55 -7.92 -7.78
CA GLN A 69 11.45 -9.04 -8.06
C GLN A 69 11.94 -9.61 -6.74
N LEU A 70 12.07 -10.93 -6.68
CA LEU A 70 12.57 -11.61 -5.48
C LEU A 70 14.04 -11.27 -5.26
N ASP A 71 14.35 -10.70 -4.11
CA ASP A 71 15.70 -10.45 -3.65
C ASP A 71 15.84 -11.01 -2.24
N THR A 72 16.73 -11.96 -2.08
CA THR A 72 16.99 -12.64 -0.80
C THR A 72 18.13 -11.99 -0.01
N SER A 73 18.76 -10.96 -0.56
CA SER A 73 19.80 -10.24 0.18
C SER A 73 19.21 -9.54 1.40
N THR A 74 19.99 -9.45 2.47
CA THR A 74 19.61 -8.66 3.64
C THR A 74 20.00 -7.22 3.40
N GLY A 75 18.99 -6.39 3.10
CA GLY A 75 19.21 -4.97 2.86
C GLY A 75 19.14 -4.16 4.13
N GLU A 76 20.18 -3.38 4.43
CA GLU A 76 20.14 -2.43 5.53
C GLU A 76 19.32 -1.20 5.18
N THR A 77 19.31 -0.82 3.90
CA THR A 77 18.64 0.39 3.42
C THR A 77 17.32 0.13 2.71
N LYS A 78 17.08 -1.11 2.28
CA LYS A 78 15.85 -1.52 1.59
C LYS A 78 15.25 -2.74 2.24
N ALA A 79 13.92 -2.83 2.22
CA ALA A 79 13.21 -4.00 2.69
C ALA A 79 13.31 -5.12 1.65
N ALA A 80 13.84 -6.26 2.04
CA ALA A 80 13.97 -7.43 1.19
C ALA A 80 13.00 -8.53 1.63
N PHE A 81 13.01 -9.65 0.92
CA PHE A 81 12.11 -10.77 1.19
C PHE A 81 12.14 -11.27 2.64
N GLY A 82 13.34 -11.33 3.23
CA GLY A 82 13.49 -11.78 4.62
C GLY A 82 12.74 -10.90 5.62
N ASP A 83 12.76 -9.58 5.40
CA ASP A 83 12.02 -8.64 6.25
C ASP A 83 10.51 -8.83 6.08
N LEU A 84 10.04 -8.96 4.84
CA LEU A 84 8.62 -9.14 4.54
C LEU A 84 8.09 -10.45 5.12
N LYS A 85 8.85 -11.53 5.00
CA LYS A 85 8.48 -12.82 5.56
C LYS A 85 8.42 -12.77 7.09
N GLY A 86 9.35 -12.06 7.71
CA GLY A 86 9.35 -11.85 9.16
C GLY A 86 8.10 -11.10 9.63
N TYR A 87 7.72 -10.04 8.93
CA TYR A 87 6.50 -9.28 9.26
C TYR A 87 5.25 -10.11 9.08
N SER A 88 5.16 -10.86 7.98
CA SER A 88 4.03 -11.73 7.70
C SER A 88 3.88 -12.85 8.74
N GLY A 89 4.95 -13.56 9.03
CA GLY A 89 4.93 -14.71 9.93
C GLY A 89 4.64 -14.35 11.38
N ALA A 90 5.09 -13.21 11.84
CA ALA A 90 4.89 -12.74 13.22
C ALA A 90 3.59 -11.95 13.41
N GLY A 91 2.86 -11.63 12.33
CA GLY A 91 1.69 -10.75 12.40
C GLY A 91 2.05 -9.36 12.86
N THR A 92 3.28 -8.91 12.58
CA THR A 92 3.79 -7.62 13.00
C THR A 92 3.05 -6.49 12.29
N ALA A 93 2.65 -5.47 13.05
CA ALA A 93 2.11 -4.25 12.46
C ALA A 93 3.22 -3.53 11.70
N VAL A 94 2.96 -3.17 10.45
CA VAL A 94 3.91 -2.44 9.61
C VAL A 94 3.37 -1.04 9.33
N TYR A 95 4.26 -0.06 9.39
CA TYR A 95 3.97 1.29 8.94
C TYR A 95 4.35 1.39 7.48
N PHE A 96 3.56 2.13 6.71
CA PHE A 96 3.81 2.30 5.27
C PHE A 96 3.65 3.75 4.85
N SER A 97 4.27 4.06 3.72
CA SER A 97 4.10 5.34 3.03
C SER A 97 4.20 5.08 1.53
N ILE A 98 3.19 5.53 0.78
CA ILE A 98 3.18 5.43 -0.68
C ILE A 98 3.20 6.82 -1.26
N GLY A 99 4.15 7.11 -2.12
CA GLY A 99 4.21 8.38 -2.80
C GLY A 99 5.58 8.69 -3.34
N SER A 100 5.72 9.94 -3.80
CA SER A 100 6.98 10.45 -4.29
C SER A 100 7.90 10.85 -3.14
N ALA A 101 9.21 10.74 -3.36
CA ALA A 101 10.21 11.22 -2.41
C ALA A 101 10.40 12.75 -2.45
N ALA A 102 9.83 13.43 -3.45
CA ALA A 102 10.00 14.86 -3.61
C ALA A 102 9.27 15.65 -2.52
N VAL A 103 9.92 16.69 -2.00
CA VAL A 103 9.33 17.58 -1.00
C VAL A 103 8.14 18.32 -1.60
N GLY A 104 7.06 18.39 -0.84
CA GLY A 104 5.81 19.05 -1.24
C GLY A 104 4.86 18.19 -2.05
N GLU A 105 5.24 17.00 -2.46
CA GLU A 105 4.33 16.06 -3.09
C GLU A 105 3.56 15.24 -2.06
N MET A 106 2.36 14.83 -2.43
CA MET A 106 1.47 14.13 -1.51
C MET A 106 1.86 12.67 -1.34
N VAL A 107 1.75 12.19 -0.11
CA VAL A 107 1.99 10.78 0.23
C VAL A 107 0.81 10.23 1.03
N ILE A 108 0.53 8.95 0.84
CA ILE A 108 -0.46 8.22 1.62
C ILE A 108 0.29 7.40 2.66
N ALA A 109 -0.02 7.61 3.91
CA ALA A 109 0.66 6.93 5.02
C ALA A 109 -0.33 6.32 6.00
N GLY A 110 0.09 5.27 6.68
CA GLY A 110 -0.72 4.58 7.66
C GLY A 110 -0.01 3.35 8.20
N GLN A 111 -0.77 2.45 8.80
CA GLN A 111 -0.24 1.18 9.29
C GLN A 111 -1.18 0.03 8.94
N GLY A 112 -0.65 -1.17 8.93
CA GLY A 112 -1.41 -2.35 8.63
C GLY A 112 -0.63 -3.62 8.91
N LYS A 113 -1.13 -4.73 8.39
CA LYS A 113 -0.46 -6.03 8.49
C LYS A 113 -0.40 -6.67 7.12
N ILE A 114 0.63 -7.46 6.88
CA ILE A 114 0.73 -8.22 5.65
C ILE A 114 -0.32 -9.34 5.72
N SER A 115 -1.28 -9.30 4.80
CA SER A 115 -2.37 -10.28 4.75
C SER A 115 -2.05 -11.47 3.84
N SER A 116 -1.16 -11.28 2.88
CA SER A 116 -0.68 -12.37 2.02
C SER A 116 0.72 -12.08 1.52
N LEU A 117 1.48 -13.14 1.31
CA LEU A 117 2.83 -13.07 0.78
C LEU A 117 3.03 -14.28 -0.13
N ASN A 118 3.22 -14.05 -1.42
CA ASN A 118 3.35 -15.10 -2.42
C ASN A 118 4.66 -14.94 -3.18
N VAL A 119 5.35 -16.04 -3.41
CA VAL A 119 6.54 -16.10 -4.24
C VAL A 119 6.23 -16.94 -5.45
N LYS A 120 6.55 -16.42 -6.64
CA LYS A 120 6.38 -17.14 -7.89
C LYS A 120 7.73 -17.26 -8.57
N ALA A 121 8.12 -18.49 -8.88
CA ALA A 121 9.33 -18.78 -9.62
C ALA A 121 8.99 -19.65 -10.81
N THR A 122 9.34 -19.21 -12.01
CA THR A 122 9.09 -19.91 -13.26
C THR A 122 10.43 -20.10 -13.98
N ARG A 123 10.59 -21.26 -14.61
CA ARG A 123 11.81 -21.58 -15.35
C ARG A 123 12.08 -20.49 -16.42
N ASN A 124 13.32 -20.02 -16.49
CA ASN A 124 13.80 -19.00 -17.42
C ASN A 124 13.18 -17.61 -17.21
N GLU A 125 12.56 -17.37 -16.05
CA GLU A 125 12.03 -16.07 -15.66
C GLU A 125 12.60 -15.65 -14.32
N ILE A 126 12.63 -14.34 -14.08
CA ILE A 126 13.03 -13.81 -12.78
C ILE A 126 11.92 -14.13 -11.78
N ALA A 127 12.30 -14.68 -10.63
CA ALA A 127 11.33 -14.92 -9.56
C ALA A 127 10.76 -13.61 -9.05
N THR A 128 9.48 -13.61 -8.76
CA THR A 128 8.75 -12.43 -8.27
C THR A 128 8.11 -12.71 -6.93
N ILE A 129 7.89 -11.64 -6.18
CA ILE A 129 7.19 -11.67 -4.91
C ILE A 129 6.00 -10.72 -5.00
N ASP A 130 4.85 -11.20 -4.60
CA ASP A 130 3.62 -10.41 -4.50
C ASP A 130 3.15 -10.44 -3.07
N PHE A 131 2.87 -9.27 -2.51
CA PHE A 131 2.29 -9.22 -1.18
C PHE A 131 1.19 -8.16 -1.09
N GLU A 132 0.34 -8.36 -0.11
CA GLU A 132 -0.78 -7.49 0.17
C GLU A 132 -0.73 -7.04 1.61
N ILE A 133 -0.89 -5.74 1.83
CA ILE A 133 -1.03 -5.17 3.17
C ILE A 133 -2.49 -4.79 3.36
N ARG A 134 -3.09 -5.30 4.41
CA ARG A 134 -4.41 -4.86 4.85
C ARG A 134 -4.23 -3.74 5.86
N VAL A 135 -4.72 -2.57 5.51
CA VAL A 135 -4.56 -1.37 6.32
C VAL A 135 -5.43 -1.45 7.56
N SER A 136 -4.85 -1.12 8.70
CA SER A 136 -5.53 -1.04 9.98
C SER A 136 -5.76 0.43 10.33
N GLY A 137 -7.02 0.81 10.49
CA GLY A 137 -7.39 2.18 10.81
C GLY A 137 -7.43 3.10 9.59
N SER A 138 -7.32 4.39 9.83
CA SER A 138 -7.35 5.40 8.78
C SER A 138 -5.97 5.64 8.18
N THR A 139 -5.96 6.09 6.92
CA THR A 139 -4.75 6.55 6.26
C THR A 139 -4.71 8.08 6.28
N THR A 140 -3.52 8.63 6.21
CA THR A 140 -3.31 10.07 6.06
C THR A 140 -2.85 10.38 4.64
N TYR A 141 -3.24 11.54 4.15
CA TYR A 141 -2.82 12.05 2.84
C TYR A 141 -2.20 13.42 3.06
N LEU A 142 -0.88 13.46 3.13
CA LEU A 142 -0.13 14.63 3.53
C LEU A 142 0.96 14.95 2.52
N ALA A 143 1.37 16.24 2.50
CA ALA A 143 2.53 16.63 1.72
C ALA A 143 3.81 16.05 2.34
N ASN A 144 4.69 15.57 1.49
CA ASN A 144 6.01 15.10 1.89
C ASN A 144 6.85 16.28 2.40
N ALA A 145 7.36 16.12 3.59
CA ALA A 145 8.16 17.17 4.22
C ALA A 145 9.60 17.21 3.70
#